data_bb462008a7a3a455d89818f144896896
#
_entry.id   bb462008a7a3a455d89818f144896896
#
_cell.length_a   1.000
_cell.length_b   1.000
_cell.length_c   1.000
_cell.angle_alpha   90.00
_cell.angle_beta   90.00
_cell.angle_gamma   90.00
#
_symmetry.space_group_name_H-M   'P 1'
#
loop_
_entity.id
_entity.type
_entity.pdbx_description
1 polymer ?
#
loop_
_entity_poly.entity_id
_entity_poly.type
_entity_poly.pdbx_seq_one_letter_code
_entity_poly.pdbx_strand_id
1 'polypeptide(L)'
;YVMIDYHRIEDNQALQINDVTSESALVDKEYKAISYNIGFAAYTPDFGFFMDGGTQSRANSEESVKSVIDGIGNFLKSENPDIILIEEVDKKATRSYHYDQDKALRGKLDGYDSMFTVNFDSPYLFYPITKPHGKSYAGMLTLSKFNIESGLRRSLPIENGFMKFVDLDRCYSVSRITVENGKELVLYTLHLSAYTSDGTIATD
;
A
#
# COMPACT_ATOMS: atom_id res chain seq x y z
N TYR A 1 -0.43 -26.77 4.69
CA TYR A 1 0.27 -25.85 3.76
C TYR A 1 0.15 -24.39 4.22
N VAL A 2 -1.05 -23.88 4.44
CA VAL A 2 -1.28 -22.49 4.92
C VAL A 2 -0.52 -22.20 6.22
N MET A 3 -0.50 -23.12 7.16
CA MET A 3 0.23 -22.95 8.43
C MET A 3 1.77 -23.02 8.30
N ILE A 4 2.29 -23.57 7.21
CA ILE A 4 3.74 -23.65 6.96
C ILE A 4 4.23 -22.41 6.21
N ASP A 5 3.40 -21.84 5.35
CA ASP A 5 3.74 -20.66 4.52
C ASP A 5 3.40 -19.32 5.21
N TYR A 6 2.66 -19.36 6.33
CA TYR A 6 2.34 -18.17 7.10
C TYR A 6 3.51 -17.78 8.02
N HIS A 7 3.98 -16.57 7.83
CA HIS A 7 4.87 -15.88 8.77
C HIS A 7 4.42 -14.46 8.92
N ARG A 8 4.42 -13.96 10.13
CA ARG A 8 4.07 -12.58 10.42
C ARG A 8 5.29 -11.68 10.22
N ILE A 9 5.05 -10.51 9.63
CA ILE A 9 6.08 -9.49 9.48
C ILE A 9 6.39 -8.91 10.87
N GLU A 10 7.67 -8.89 11.23
CA GLU A 10 8.14 -8.39 12.53
C GLU A 10 7.85 -6.90 12.71
N ASP A 11 7.66 -6.49 13.97
CA ASP A 11 7.54 -5.09 14.34
C ASP A 11 8.89 -4.36 14.27
N ASN A 12 8.83 -3.04 14.24
CA ASN A 12 9.98 -2.15 14.38
C ASN A 12 11.06 -2.35 13.30
N GLN A 13 10.63 -2.55 12.05
CA GLN A 13 11.55 -2.75 10.93
C GLN A 13 11.89 -1.44 10.23
N ALA A 14 13.20 -1.18 10.04
CA ALA A 14 13.65 -0.11 9.18
C ALA A 14 13.23 -0.38 7.72
N LEU A 15 12.71 0.65 7.06
CA LEU A 15 12.26 0.59 5.67
C LEU A 15 13.36 1.08 4.72
N GLN A 16 13.45 0.40 3.59
CA GLN A 16 14.35 0.83 2.53
C GLN A 16 13.78 2.05 1.81
N ILE A 17 14.57 3.10 1.72
CA ILE A 17 14.25 4.31 0.99
C ILE A 17 14.90 4.26 -0.39
N ASN A 18 14.12 4.58 -1.41
CA ASN A 18 14.66 4.92 -2.73
C ASN A 18 14.89 6.43 -2.73
N ASP A 19 16.13 6.80 -2.43
CA ASP A 19 16.61 8.17 -2.30
C ASP A 19 16.89 8.75 -3.69
N VAL A 20 16.16 9.79 -4.06
CA VAL A 20 16.21 10.47 -5.37
C VAL A 20 16.44 11.97 -5.20
N THR A 21 15.98 12.56 -4.08
CA THR A 21 16.06 13.99 -3.83
C THR A 21 16.77 14.31 -2.51
N SER A 22 17.53 15.40 -2.49
CA SER A 22 18.12 15.96 -1.29
C SER A 22 17.40 17.22 -0.78
N GLU A 23 16.25 17.55 -1.38
CA GLU A 23 15.49 18.74 -1.04
C GLU A 23 14.87 18.61 0.36
N SER A 24 14.95 19.68 1.15
CA SER A 24 14.27 19.76 2.44
C SER A 24 12.96 20.53 2.33
N ALA A 25 11.99 20.16 3.14
CA ALA A 25 10.76 20.94 3.26
C ALA A 25 11.07 22.31 3.90
N LEU A 26 10.41 23.35 3.45
CA LEU A 26 10.54 24.71 3.99
C LEU A 26 9.57 24.91 5.15
N VAL A 27 9.89 25.76 6.10
CA VAL A 27 8.95 26.22 7.13
C VAL A 27 7.97 27.24 6.56
N ASP A 28 6.83 27.39 7.21
CA ASP A 28 5.78 28.37 6.86
C ASP A 28 5.30 28.29 5.40
N LYS A 29 5.35 27.09 4.82
CA LYS A 29 4.86 26.81 3.46
C LYS A 29 3.74 25.80 3.49
N GLU A 30 2.72 26.02 2.66
CA GLU A 30 1.65 25.04 2.41
C GLU A 30 2.14 23.97 1.43
N TYR A 31 1.79 22.71 1.71
CA TYR A 31 2.13 21.56 0.88
C TYR A 31 0.87 20.79 0.50
N LYS A 32 0.84 20.31 -0.73
CA LYS A 32 -0.23 19.45 -1.25
C LYS A 32 0.09 18.00 -0.95
N ALA A 33 -0.76 17.34 -0.18
CA ALA A 33 -0.70 15.91 0.07
C ALA A 33 -1.91 15.20 -0.53
N ILE A 34 -1.69 14.01 -1.10
CA ILE A 34 -2.76 13.13 -1.60
C ILE A 34 -2.64 11.79 -0.88
N SER A 35 -3.74 11.31 -0.27
CA SER A 35 -3.92 9.94 0.19
C SER A 35 -4.88 9.23 -0.76
N TYR A 36 -4.52 8.02 -1.22
CA TYR A 36 -5.28 7.30 -2.23
C TYR A 36 -5.20 5.79 -2.05
N ASN A 37 -6.32 5.16 -1.67
CA ASN A 37 -6.46 3.70 -1.75
C ASN A 37 -6.76 3.33 -3.20
N ILE A 38 -5.88 2.55 -3.83
CA ILE A 38 -5.99 2.19 -5.25
C ILE A 38 -6.64 0.83 -5.50
N GLY A 39 -7.05 0.11 -4.44
CA GLY A 39 -7.73 -1.17 -4.56
C GLY A 39 -6.97 -2.18 -5.41
N PHE A 40 -5.65 -2.32 -5.21
CA PHE A 40 -4.76 -3.16 -6.03
C PHE A 40 -5.03 -3.07 -7.55
N ALA A 41 -5.49 -1.92 -8.02
CA ALA A 41 -5.85 -1.61 -9.41
C ALA A 41 -6.92 -2.55 -10.02
N ALA A 42 -7.82 -3.10 -9.20
CA ALA A 42 -8.86 -4.02 -9.67
C ALA A 42 -10.27 -3.40 -9.65
N TYR A 43 -10.53 -2.40 -8.80
CA TYR A 43 -11.88 -1.86 -8.58
C TYR A 43 -12.34 -0.94 -9.73
N THR A 44 -12.53 -1.56 -10.90
CA THR A 44 -13.26 -0.97 -12.02
C THR A 44 -14.77 -1.07 -11.77
N PRO A 45 -15.63 -0.27 -12.45
CA PRO A 45 -17.09 -0.28 -12.20
C PRO A 45 -17.77 -1.64 -12.33
N ASP A 46 -17.18 -2.57 -13.06
CA ASP A 46 -17.64 -3.94 -13.29
C ASP A 46 -16.97 -5.00 -12.40
N PHE A 47 -16.12 -4.57 -11.44
CA PHE A 47 -15.42 -5.45 -10.51
C PHE A 47 -16.18 -5.57 -9.19
N GLY A 48 -16.39 -6.79 -8.72
CA GLY A 48 -16.96 -7.09 -7.41
C GLY A 48 -16.12 -8.13 -6.67
N PHE A 49 -15.36 -7.68 -5.66
CA PHE A 49 -14.47 -8.55 -4.93
C PHE A 49 -15.22 -9.55 -4.05
N PHE A 50 -14.83 -10.82 -4.10
CA PHE A 50 -15.53 -11.90 -3.40
C PHE A 50 -15.57 -11.75 -1.88
N MET A 51 -14.58 -11.11 -1.29
CA MET A 51 -14.54 -10.84 0.16
C MET A 51 -15.47 -9.69 0.56
N ASP A 52 -15.85 -8.83 -0.38
CA ASP A 52 -16.78 -7.72 -0.19
C ASP A 52 -18.21 -8.07 -0.68
N GLY A 53 -18.51 -9.37 -0.79
CA GLY A 53 -19.81 -9.88 -1.25
C GLY A 53 -19.96 -9.97 -2.78
N GLY A 54 -18.91 -9.72 -3.54
CA GLY A 54 -18.86 -9.96 -4.99
C GLY A 54 -18.52 -11.41 -5.35
N THR A 55 -18.06 -11.63 -6.58
CA THR A 55 -17.74 -12.96 -7.10
C THR A 55 -16.32 -13.10 -7.63
N GLN A 56 -15.61 -11.99 -7.83
CA GLN A 56 -14.29 -11.97 -8.44
C GLN A 56 -13.19 -12.03 -7.40
N SER A 57 -12.18 -12.86 -7.65
CA SER A 57 -11.01 -13.02 -6.79
C SER A 57 -9.76 -12.32 -7.33
N ARG A 58 -9.81 -11.88 -8.57
CA ARG A 58 -8.71 -11.23 -9.29
C ARG A 58 -9.25 -10.12 -10.16
N ALA A 59 -8.42 -9.14 -10.48
CA ALA A 59 -8.72 -8.12 -11.47
C ALA A 59 -9.21 -8.75 -12.81
N ASN A 60 -9.87 -7.97 -13.63
CA ASN A 60 -10.46 -8.45 -14.88
C ASN A 60 -9.41 -9.04 -15.84
N SER A 61 -8.29 -8.34 -16.01
CA SER A 61 -7.14 -8.81 -16.78
C SER A 61 -5.85 -8.06 -16.35
N GLU A 62 -4.70 -8.53 -16.82
CA GLU A 62 -3.42 -7.83 -16.63
C GLU A 62 -3.43 -6.46 -17.31
N GLU A 63 -4.02 -6.38 -18.50
CA GLU A 63 -4.16 -5.13 -19.27
C GLU A 63 -5.04 -4.12 -18.50
N SER A 64 -6.10 -4.59 -17.84
CA SER A 64 -6.95 -3.75 -16.99
C SER A 64 -6.13 -3.17 -15.83
N VAL A 65 -5.34 -3.99 -15.13
CA VAL A 65 -4.46 -3.54 -14.04
C VAL A 65 -3.46 -2.48 -14.55
N LYS A 66 -2.80 -2.74 -15.68
CA LYS A 66 -1.86 -1.80 -16.30
C LYS A 66 -2.54 -0.47 -16.64
N SER A 67 -3.71 -0.53 -17.27
CA SER A 67 -4.47 0.66 -17.64
C SER A 67 -4.89 1.50 -16.44
N VAL A 68 -5.34 0.86 -15.34
CA VAL A 68 -5.70 1.54 -14.11
C VAL A 68 -4.47 2.21 -13.47
N ILE A 69 -3.34 1.49 -13.36
CA ILE A 69 -2.08 2.06 -12.82
C ILE A 69 -1.58 3.21 -13.69
N ASP A 70 -1.72 3.10 -15.00
CA ASP A 70 -1.38 4.19 -15.93
C ASP A 70 -2.24 5.43 -15.71
N GLY A 71 -3.54 5.23 -15.52
CA GLY A 71 -4.49 6.32 -15.20
C GLY A 71 -4.17 6.98 -13.87
N ILE A 72 -3.93 6.19 -12.82
CA ILE A 72 -3.56 6.68 -11.48
C ILE A 72 -2.26 7.50 -11.55
N GLY A 73 -1.22 6.95 -12.18
CA GLY A 73 0.06 7.63 -12.29
C GLY A 73 -0.05 8.95 -13.08
N ASN A 74 -0.83 8.98 -14.16
CA ASN A 74 -1.08 10.20 -14.93
C ASN A 74 -1.87 11.24 -14.12
N PHE A 75 -2.88 10.81 -13.36
CA PHE A 75 -3.62 11.68 -12.45
C PHE A 75 -2.70 12.29 -11.39
N LEU A 76 -1.93 11.48 -10.67
CA LEU A 76 -1.00 11.95 -9.65
C LEU A 76 0.06 12.90 -10.23
N LYS A 77 0.57 12.61 -11.43
CA LYS A 77 1.51 13.49 -12.13
C LYS A 77 0.87 14.84 -12.49
N SER A 78 -0.38 14.84 -12.94
CA SER A 78 -1.09 16.09 -13.28
C SER A 78 -1.42 16.95 -12.05
N GLU A 79 -1.72 16.30 -10.92
CA GLU A 79 -1.98 16.97 -9.64
C GLU A 79 -0.70 17.52 -9.00
N ASN A 80 0.46 16.95 -9.35
CA ASN A 80 1.80 17.35 -8.90
C ASN A 80 1.90 17.61 -7.38
N PRO A 81 1.41 16.70 -6.52
CA PRO A 81 1.45 16.89 -5.09
C PRO A 81 2.87 16.86 -4.54
N ASP A 82 3.07 17.37 -3.34
CA ASP A 82 4.37 17.34 -2.66
C ASP A 82 4.60 16.01 -1.92
N ILE A 83 3.50 15.40 -1.42
CA ILE A 83 3.49 14.13 -0.69
C ILE A 83 2.37 13.25 -1.25
N ILE A 84 2.65 11.96 -1.43
CA ILE A 84 1.66 10.98 -1.90
C ILE A 84 1.70 9.75 -0.98
N LEU A 85 0.53 9.35 -0.50
CA LEU A 85 0.32 8.17 0.32
C LEU A 85 -0.63 7.25 -0.43
N ILE A 86 -0.13 6.10 -0.88
CA ILE A 86 -0.92 5.15 -1.66
C ILE A 86 -1.08 3.86 -0.87
N GLU A 87 -2.32 3.40 -0.73
CA GLU A 87 -2.69 2.18 -0.05
C GLU A 87 -3.11 1.10 -1.06
N GLU A 88 -3.05 -0.16 -0.64
CA GLU A 88 -3.38 -1.33 -1.46
C GLU A 88 -2.58 -1.43 -2.75
N VAL A 89 -1.27 -1.27 -2.64
CA VAL A 89 -0.33 -1.40 -3.76
C VAL A 89 0.21 -2.83 -3.81
N ASP A 90 -0.11 -3.57 -4.86
CA ASP A 90 0.45 -4.91 -5.08
C ASP A 90 1.85 -4.82 -5.72
N LYS A 91 2.78 -5.55 -5.14
CA LYS A 91 4.12 -5.73 -5.69
C LYS A 91 4.28 -7.06 -6.41
N LYS A 92 3.67 -8.11 -5.83
CA LYS A 92 3.72 -9.47 -6.37
C LYS A 92 2.50 -10.24 -5.88
N ALA A 93 1.37 -10.07 -6.55
CA ALA A 93 0.14 -10.70 -6.14
C ALA A 93 -0.56 -11.40 -7.30
N THR A 94 -1.09 -12.59 -7.03
CA THR A 94 -1.85 -13.37 -8.03
C THR A 94 -3.10 -12.62 -8.47
N ARG A 95 -3.74 -11.88 -7.56
CA ARG A 95 -4.97 -11.12 -7.81
C ARG A 95 -4.81 -9.99 -8.83
N SER A 96 -3.60 -9.49 -9.00
CA SER A 96 -3.22 -8.45 -9.97
C SER A 96 -2.22 -8.92 -11.01
N TYR A 97 -2.22 -10.22 -11.34
CA TYR A 97 -1.41 -10.85 -12.38
C TYR A 97 0.10 -10.69 -12.17
N HIS A 98 0.55 -10.56 -10.92
CA HIS A 98 1.95 -10.34 -10.53
C HIS A 98 2.55 -9.04 -11.11
N TYR A 99 1.70 -8.09 -11.54
CA TYR A 99 2.13 -6.79 -12.01
C TYR A 99 2.69 -5.96 -10.84
N ASP A 100 3.94 -5.51 -10.96
CA ASP A 100 4.61 -4.70 -9.93
C ASP A 100 4.12 -3.25 -10.00
N GLN A 101 3.05 -2.96 -9.24
CA GLN A 101 2.41 -1.64 -9.19
C GLN A 101 3.32 -0.60 -8.53
N ASP A 102 4.12 -1.00 -7.51
CA ASP A 102 5.11 -0.13 -6.86
C ASP A 102 6.13 0.38 -7.87
N LYS A 103 6.75 -0.54 -8.63
CA LYS A 103 7.72 -0.18 -9.66
C LYS A 103 7.12 0.69 -10.75
N ALA A 104 5.89 0.39 -11.18
CA ALA A 104 5.21 1.14 -12.23
C ALA A 104 4.87 2.57 -11.79
N LEU A 105 4.35 2.75 -10.57
CA LEU A 105 4.03 4.07 -10.03
C LEU A 105 5.28 4.92 -9.81
N ARG A 106 6.35 4.36 -9.24
CA ARG A 106 7.63 5.08 -9.09
C ARG A 106 8.21 5.49 -10.44
N GLY A 107 8.10 4.64 -11.47
CA GLY A 107 8.58 4.98 -12.82
C GLY A 107 7.79 6.11 -13.50
N LYS A 108 6.55 6.40 -13.06
CA LYS A 108 5.75 7.52 -13.55
C LYS A 108 5.93 8.79 -12.72
N LEU A 109 6.29 8.64 -11.46
CA LEU A 109 6.44 9.70 -10.46
C LEU A 109 7.93 9.88 -10.13
N ASP A 110 8.70 10.17 -11.18
CA ASP A 110 10.12 10.47 -11.08
C ASP A 110 10.35 11.77 -10.27
N GLY A 111 11.45 11.83 -9.52
CA GLY A 111 11.80 12.97 -8.67
C GLY A 111 11.21 12.94 -7.25
N TYR A 112 10.60 11.84 -6.86
CA TYR A 112 10.14 11.60 -5.49
C TYR A 112 11.03 10.59 -4.77
N ASP A 113 11.45 10.90 -3.55
CA ASP A 113 11.87 9.86 -2.62
C ASP A 113 10.70 8.93 -2.34
N SER A 114 10.99 7.67 -2.12
CA SER A 114 9.89 6.73 -1.89
C SER A 114 10.29 5.56 -1.01
N MET A 115 9.32 5.06 -0.24
CA MET A 115 9.45 3.85 0.54
C MET A 115 8.20 2.99 0.43
N PHE A 116 8.39 1.68 0.44
CA PHE A 116 7.31 0.69 0.40
C PHE A 116 7.21 -0.02 1.74
N THR A 117 6.01 -0.07 2.30
CA THR A 117 5.72 -0.70 3.59
C THR A 117 4.80 -1.88 3.37
N VAL A 118 5.32 -3.09 3.59
CA VAL A 118 4.51 -4.32 3.44
C VAL A 118 3.51 -4.42 4.58
N ASN A 119 2.24 -4.59 4.24
CA ASN A 119 1.15 -4.84 5.18
C ASN A 119 0.32 -6.08 4.82
N PHE A 120 0.72 -6.81 3.79
CA PHE A 120 0.07 -8.04 3.39
C PHE A 120 1.07 -8.98 2.68
N ASP A 121 1.52 -10.02 3.37
CA ASP A 121 2.26 -11.14 2.81
C ASP A 121 1.49 -12.43 3.11
N SER A 122 0.54 -12.76 2.24
CA SER A 122 -0.39 -13.85 2.48
C SER A 122 0.21 -15.20 2.10
N PRO A 123 -0.18 -16.31 2.78
CA PRO A 123 -0.03 -17.63 2.20
C PRO A 123 -0.87 -17.76 0.93
N TYR A 124 -0.71 -18.87 0.20
CA TYR A 124 -1.54 -19.11 -0.97
C TYR A 124 -2.99 -19.44 -0.56
N LEU A 125 -3.92 -18.57 -0.94
CA LEU A 125 -5.35 -18.72 -0.67
C LEU A 125 -6.02 -19.46 -1.83
N PHE A 126 -6.48 -20.70 -1.57
CA PHE A 126 -7.08 -21.61 -2.56
C PHE A 126 -8.54 -21.28 -2.91
N TYR A 127 -9.13 -20.30 -2.24
CA TYR A 127 -10.52 -19.89 -2.49
C TYR A 127 -10.58 -18.63 -3.34
N PRO A 128 -11.56 -18.49 -4.25
CA PRO A 128 -12.50 -19.48 -4.76
C PRO A 128 -11.81 -20.62 -5.53
N ILE A 129 -12.32 -21.86 -5.44
CA ILE A 129 -11.64 -23.05 -5.97
C ILE A 129 -11.41 -22.97 -7.50
N THR A 130 -12.33 -22.37 -8.24
CA THR A 130 -12.26 -22.27 -9.72
C THR A 130 -11.28 -21.21 -10.19
N LYS A 131 -11.09 -20.14 -9.39
CA LYS A 131 -10.15 -19.06 -9.67
C LYS A 131 -9.54 -18.56 -8.36
N PRO A 132 -8.56 -19.26 -7.79
CA PRO A 132 -8.01 -18.94 -6.48
C PRO A 132 -7.48 -17.52 -6.40
N HIS A 133 -7.68 -16.86 -5.26
CA HIS A 133 -7.09 -15.56 -4.96
C HIS A 133 -5.57 -15.61 -5.03
N GLY A 134 -5.00 -16.72 -4.58
CA GLY A 134 -3.57 -17.01 -4.67
C GLY A 134 -2.77 -16.34 -3.57
N LYS A 135 -1.51 -16.07 -3.84
CA LYS A 135 -0.59 -15.38 -2.93
C LYS A 135 -0.58 -13.88 -3.23
N SER A 136 -0.53 -13.07 -2.18
CA SER A 136 -0.41 -11.62 -2.28
C SER A 136 0.82 -11.12 -1.51
N TYR A 137 1.57 -10.23 -2.13
CA TYR A 137 2.61 -9.43 -1.49
C TYR A 137 2.32 -7.97 -1.84
N ALA A 138 1.80 -7.23 -0.87
CA ALA A 138 1.23 -5.92 -1.04
C ALA A 138 1.53 -5.00 0.15
N GLY A 139 1.27 -3.71 -0.04
CA GLY A 139 1.56 -2.73 1.00
C GLY A 139 1.09 -1.33 0.69
N MET A 140 1.75 -0.39 1.35
CA MET A 140 1.56 1.04 1.20
C MET A 140 2.81 1.65 0.56
N LEU A 141 2.62 2.61 -0.35
CA LEU A 141 3.70 3.35 -0.99
C LEU A 141 3.63 4.82 -0.56
N THR A 142 4.69 5.30 0.07
CA THR A 142 4.88 6.71 0.43
C THR A 142 5.87 7.33 -0.54
N LEU A 143 5.51 8.50 -1.11
CA LEU A 143 6.39 9.28 -1.98
C LEU A 143 6.44 10.73 -1.48
N SER A 144 7.61 11.35 -1.57
CA SER A 144 7.86 12.73 -1.13
C SER A 144 8.80 13.44 -2.11
N LYS A 145 8.50 14.69 -2.45
CA LYS A 145 9.44 15.57 -3.16
C LYS A 145 10.61 16.01 -2.28
N PHE A 146 10.51 15.76 -0.99
CA PHE A 146 11.53 16.09 0.00
C PHE A 146 12.23 14.83 0.46
N ASN A 147 13.49 14.97 0.86
CA ASN A 147 14.31 13.88 1.33
C ASN A 147 13.64 13.14 2.52
N ILE A 148 13.45 11.85 2.37
CA ILE A 148 13.03 10.94 3.43
C ILE A 148 14.30 10.40 4.10
N GLU A 149 14.69 10.96 5.24
CA GLU A 149 15.90 10.57 5.95
C GLU A 149 15.81 9.15 6.54
N SER A 150 14.64 8.78 7.04
CA SER A 150 14.41 7.44 7.59
C SER A 150 12.96 6.99 7.48
N GLY A 151 12.76 5.68 7.44
CA GLY A 151 11.46 5.02 7.43
C GLY A 151 11.41 3.87 8.42
N LEU A 152 10.29 3.71 9.12
CA LEU A 152 10.09 2.67 10.10
C LEU A 152 8.70 2.04 9.93
N ARG A 153 8.63 0.71 9.88
CA ARG A 153 7.38 -0.05 9.95
C ARG A 153 7.06 -0.38 11.41
N ARG A 154 5.83 -0.14 11.82
CA ARG A 154 5.31 -0.52 13.12
C ARG A 154 4.05 -1.37 12.95
N SER A 155 4.07 -2.57 13.56
CA SER A 155 2.92 -3.47 13.52
C SER A 155 1.78 -2.95 14.40
N LEU A 156 0.55 -3.12 13.92
CA LEU A 156 -0.65 -2.96 14.73
C LEU A 156 -1.06 -4.31 15.35
N PRO A 157 -1.77 -4.30 16.47
CA PRO A 157 -2.38 -5.51 17.01
C PRO A 157 -3.29 -6.16 15.98
N ILE A 158 -3.31 -7.48 15.91
CA ILE A 158 -4.30 -8.24 15.14
C ILE A 158 -5.00 -9.22 16.06
N GLU A 159 -6.23 -9.58 15.71
CA GLU A 159 -7.00 -10.55 16.47
C GLU A 159 -6.33 -11.93 16.51
N ASN A 160 -6.41 -12.57 17.67
CA ASN A 160 -5.96 -13.94 17.87
C ASN A 160 -7.09 -14.91 17.48
N GLY A 161 -7.02 -15.48 16.28
CA GLY A 161 -8.00 -16.42 15.80
C GLY A 161 -7.55 -17.14 14.53
N PHE A 162 -8.40 -18.02 14.00
CA PHE A 162 -8.10 -18.70 12.73
C PHE A 162 -8.04 -17.71 11.57
N MET A 163 -8.78 -16.61 11.65
CA MET A 163 -8.79 -15.55 10.62
C MET A 163 -7.44 -14.85 10.45
N LYS A 164 -6.56 -14.89 11.45
CA LYS A 164 -5.21 -14.31 11.35
C LYS A 164 -4.37 -14.80 10.16
N PHE A 165 -4.70 -15.99 9.61
CA PHE A 165 -3.97 -16.54 8.45
C PHE A 165 -4.39 -15.93 7.12
N VAL A 166 -5.49 -15.21 7.10
CA VAL A 166 -6.05 -14.56 5.89
C VAL A 166 -6.19 -13.04 6.06
N ASP A 167 -5.97 -12.55 7.28
CA ASP A 167 -5.99 -11.11 7.57
C ASP A 167 -4.67 -10.43 7.18
N LEU A 168 -4.74 -9.11 7.04
CA LEU A 168 -3.58 -8.27 6.74
C LEU A 168 -2.59 -8.25 7.92
N ASP A 169 -1.31 -8.15 7.62
CA ASP A 169 -0.26 -7.77 8.58
C ASP A 169 -0.33 -6.27 8.86
N ARG A 170 -1.43 -5.85 9.49
CA ARG A 170 -1.75 -4.45 9.70
C ARG A 170 -0.60 -3.71 10.37
N CYS A 171 -0.28 -2.56 9.81
CA CYS A 171 0.83 -1.74 10.28
C CYS A 171 0.60 -0.28 9.90
N TYR A 172 1.44 0.56 10.48
CA TYR A 172 1.67 1.91 9.99
C TYR A 172 3.15 2.10 9.70
N SER A 173 3.46 3.03 8.83
CA SER A 173 4.84 3.48 8.64
C SER A 173 5.02 4.88 9.17
N VAL A 174 6.24 5.15 9.62
CA VAL A 174 6.70 6.46 10.06
C VAL A 174 7.81 6.90 9.12
N SER A 175 7.61 7.98 8.39
CA SER A 175 8.64 8.62 7.57
C SER A 175 9.13 9.89 8.26
N ARG A 176 10.42 10.11 8.28
CA ARG A 176 11.04 11.34 8.74
C ARG A 176 11.57 12.11 7.54
N ILE A 177 10.98 13.26 7.28
CA ILE A 177 11.27 14.13 6.14
C ILE A 177 12.08 15.32 6.67
N THR A 178 13.18 15.64 6.00
CA THR A 178 14.05 16.76 6.38
C THR A 178 13.37 18.12 6.21
N VAL A 179 13.58 19.02 7.16
CA VAL A 179 13.11 20.41 7.11
C VAL A 179 14.30 21.35 7.16
N GLU A 180 14.30 22.45 6.43
CA GLU A 180 15.42 23.40 6.27
C GLU A 180 15.98 23.95 7.59
N ASN A 181 15.16 23.98 8.64
CA ASN A 181 15.57 24.48 9.97
C ASN A 181 16.20 23.40 10.86
N GLY A 182 16.57 22.23 10.29
CA GLY A 182 17.15 21.11 11.01
C GLY A 182 16.16 20.30 11.86
N LYS A 183 14.84 20.58 11.72
CA LYS A 183 13.78 19.74 12.29
C LYS A 183 13.32 18.69 11.27
N GLU A 184 12.39 17.85 11.68
CA GLU A 184 11.79 16.82 10.85
C GLU A 184 10.28 17.01 10.77
N LEU A 185 9.72 16.77 9.59
CA LEU A 185 8.30 16.49 9.43
C LEU A 185 8.11 14.99 9.57
N VAL A 186 7.34 14.57 10.58
CA VAL A 186 7.04 13.16 10.83
C VAL A 186 5.70 12.83 10.20
N LEU A 187 5.73 11.93 9.21
CA LEU A 187 4.57 11.50 8.45
C LEU A 187 4.20 10.07 8.82
N TYR A 188 2.93 9.83 9.14
CA TYR A 188 2.38 8.51 9.40
C TYR A 188 1.51 8.08 8.23
N THR A 189 1.82 6.92 7.64
CA THR A 189 0.98 6.26 6.63
C THR A 189 0.40 4.99 7.24
N LEU A 190 -0.93 4.85 7.19
CA LEU A 190 -1.64 3.73 7.80
C LEU A 190 -2.80 3.30 6.92
N HIS A 191 -3.07 1.99 6.95
CA HIS A 191 -4.23 1.37 6.32
C HIS A 191 -4.94 0.53 7.38
N LEU A 192 -5.96 1.13 7.99
CA LEU A 192 -6.72 0.56 9.11
C LEU A 192 -7.76 -0.47 8.62
N SER A 193 -8.37 -1.18 9.58
CA SER A 193 -9.43 -2.14 9.30
C SER A 193 -10.67 -1.45 8.75
N ALA A 194 -11.35 -2.12 7.83
CA ALA A 194 -12.64 -1.68 7.34
C ALA A 194 -13.72 -1.81 8.42
N TYR A 195 -14.86 -1.17 8.21
CA TYR A 195 -16.04 -1.38 9.05
C TYR A 195 -16.45 -2.86 9.02
N THR A 196 -16.89 -3.37 10.15
CA THR A 196 -17.50 -4.70 10.23
C THR A 196 -18.86 -4.71 9.52
N SER A 197 -19.36 -5.91 9.18
CA SER A 197 -20.63 -6.06 8.46
C SER A 197 -21.86 -5.51 9.20
N ASP A 198 -21.77 -5.31 10.51
CA ASP A 198 -22.80 -4.68 11.37
C ASP A 198 -22.66 -3.16 11.49
N GLY A 199 -21.68 -2.58 10.80
CA GLY A 199 -21.41 -1.14 10.82
C GLY A 199 -20.64 -0.64 12.04
N THR A 200 -20.18 -1.53 12.92
CA THR A 200 -19.28 -1.15 14.01
C THR A 200 -17.89 -0.83 13.45
N ILE A 201 -17.19 0.11 14.09
CA ILE A 201 -15.79 0.41 13.75
C ILE A 201 -14.94 -0.71 14.34
N ALA A 202 -14.12 -1.35 13.48
CA ALA A 202 -13.09 -2.26 13.98
C ALA A 202 -12.16 -1.47 14.91
N THR A 203 -11.88 -1.98 16.08
CA THR A 203 -10.92 -1.38 17.02
C THR A 203 -9.55 -1.91 16.69
N ASP A 204 -8.76 -1.12 16.00
CA ASP A 204 -7.33 -1.36 15.78
C ASP A 204 -6.49 -0.87 16.97
#